data_59f1d139f86e6a4e236453ebf29dfbd5
#
_entry.id   59f1d139f86e6a4e236453ebf29dfbd5
#
_cell.length_a   1.000
_cell.length_b   1.000
_cell.length_c   1.000
_cell.angle_alpha   90.00
_cell.angle_beta   90.00
_cell.angle_gamma   90.00
#
_symmetry.space_group_name_H-M   'P 1'
#
loop_
_entity.id
_entity.type
_entity.pdbx_description
1 polymer ?
#
loop_
_entity_poly.entity_id
_entity_poly.type
_entity_poly.pdbx_seq_one_letter_code
_entity_poly.pdbx_strand_id
1 'polypeptide(L)'
;MQSLWDRQHGRCAVSGRHFSMANFPLALVRHPYGPSLDRIDSHKGYTRDKVRLVCTAVNFGLGQWGDEVFLPVAEATSRRQAPSKNQGAAD
;
A
#
# COMPACT_ATOMS: atom_id res chain seq x y z
N MET A 1 7.71 -22.52 -8.25
CA MET A 1 6.88 -21.37 -8.55
C MET A 1 6.95 -20.39 -7.40
N GLN A 2 7.19 -19.14 -7.69
CA GLN A 2 7.35 -18.16 -6.64
C GLN A 2 5.98 -17.67 -6.14
N SER A 3 5.89 -17.45 -4.84
CA SER A 3 4.71 -16.82 -4.26
C SER A 3 4.75 -15.32 -4.54
N LEU A 4 3.63 -14.66 -4.26
CA LEU A 4 3.61 -13.21 -4.35
C LEU A 4 4.61 -12.58 -3.40
N TRP A 5 4.72 -13.14 -2.20
CA TRP A 5 5.69 -12.64 -1.23
C TRP A 5 7.11 -12.69 -1.78
N ASP A 6 7.47 -13.83 -2.37
CA ASP A 6 8.82 -13.98 -2.92
C ASP A 6 9.06 -13.05 -4.09
N ARG A 7 8.10 -12.93 -4.98
CA ARG A 7 8.25 -12.05 -6.14
C ARG A 7 8.36 -10.60 -5.75
N GLN A 8 7.74 -10.21 -4.67
CA GLN A 8 7.76 -8.83 -4.20
C GLN A 8 8.83 -8.59 -3.14
N HIS A 9 9.60 -9.62 -2.79
CA HIS A 9 10.67 -9.51 -1.79
C HIS A 9 10.15 -8.99 -0.46
N GLY A 10 8.94 -9.40 -0.09
CA GLY A 10 8.32 -8.98 1.16
C GLY A 10 7.97 -7.51 1.22
N ARG A 11 7.80 -6.87 0.07
CA ARG A 11 7.50 -5.44 0.00
C ARG A 11 6.15 -5.18 -0.64
N CYS A 12 5.51 -4.12 -0.19
CA CYS A 12 4.25 -3.66 -0.78
C CYS A 12 4.46 -3.31 -2.25
N ALA A 13 3.58 -3.80 -3.10
CA ALA A 13 3.71 -3.59 -4.54
C ALA A 13 3.55 -2.11 -4.92
N VAL A 14 2.89 -1.32 -4.09
CA VAL A 14 2.62 0.07 -4.42
C VAL A 14 3.61 1.01 -3.73
N SER A 15 3.83 0.83 -2.43
CA SER A 15 4.66 1.77 -1.68
C SER A 15 6.13 1.36 -1.62
N GLY A 16 6.42 0.09 -1.85
CA GLY A 16 7.78 -0.42 -1.73
C GLY A 16 8.23 -0.67 -0.30
N ARG A 17 7.39 -0.40 0.68
CA ARG A 17 7.76 -0.62 2.07
C ARG A 17 7.78 -2.11 2.37
N HIS A 18 8.68 -2.51 3.25
CA HIS A 18 8.64 -3.88 3.75
C HIS A 18 7.38 -4.08 4.57
N PHE A 19 6.78 -5.25 4.44
CA PHE A 19 5.63 -5.58 5.26
C PHE A 19 6.06 -5.79 6.71
N SER A 20 5.18 -5.42 7.63
CA SER A 20 5.37 -5.73 9.03
C SER A 20 4.52 -6.94 9.39
N MET A 21 5.13 -7.90 10.07
CA MET A 21 4.43 -9.07 10.55
C MET A 21 4.14 -8.97 12.04
N ALA A 22 4.48 -7.85 12.65
CA ALA A 22 4.22 -7.64 14.07
C ALA A 22 2.75 -7.41 14.33
N ASN A 23 2.32 -7.66 15.56
CA ASN A 23 0.96 -7.34 15.96
C ASN A 23 0.85 -5.84 16.16
N PHE A 24 -0.27 -5.29 15.72
CA PHE A 24 -0.55 -3.90 15.98
C PHE A 24 -1.11 -3.77 17.38
N PRO A 25 -0.76 -2.71 18.12
CA PRO A 25 -1.15 -2.63 19.53
C PRO A 25 -2.64 -2.44 19.79
N LEU A 26 -3.39 -2.04 18.78
CA LEU A 26 -4.83 -1.87 18.97
C LEU A 26 -5.55 -3.18 18.65
N ALA A 27 -6.34 -3.66 19.59
CA ALA A 27 -7.07 -4.90 19.39
C ALA A 27 -8.03 -4.76 18.21
N LEU A 28 -8.16 -5.80 17.44
CA LEU A 28 -9.08 -5.88 16.30
C LEU A 28 -8.71 -4.96 15.15
N VAL A 29 -7.54 -4.32 15.20
CA VAL A 29 -7.08 -3.47 14.11
C VAL A 29 -5.86 -4.13 13.49
N ARG A 30 -5.89 -4.31 12.18
CA ARG A 30 -4.76 -4.90 11.47
C ARG A 30 -3.61 -3.90 11.41
N HIS A 31 -2.40 -4.44 11.40
CA HIS A 31 -1.22 -3.59 11.26
C HIS A 31 -1.30 -2.86 9.91
N PRO A 32 -1.16 -1.54 9.90
CA PRO A 32 -1.30 -0.79 8.65
C PRO A 32 -0.26 -1.17 7.59
N TYR A 33 0.88 -1.69 8.02
CA TYR A 33 1.92 -2.11 7.08
C TYR A 33 1.97 -3.63 6.91
N GLY A 34 0.95 -4.33 7.40
CA GLY A 34 0.85 -5.76 7.16
C GLY A 34 0.41 -6.07 5.74
N PRO A 35 0.70 -7.28 5.27
CA PRO A 35 0.33 -7.63 3.90
C PRO A 35 -1.17 -7.82 3.76
N SER A 36 -1.69 -7.37 2.64
CA SER A 36 -3.10 -7.49 2.29
C SER A 36 -3.19 -7.78 0.80
N LEU A 37 -4.11 -8.66 0.44
CA LEU A 37 -4.26 -9.03 -0.96
C LEU A 37 -5.11 -8.01 -1.68
N ASP A 38 -4.60 -7.49 -2.78
CA ASP A 38 -5.30 -6.53 -3.60
C ASP A 38 -5.58 -7.15 -4.96
N ARG A 39 -6.83 -7.08 -5.40
CA ARG A 39 -7.20 -7.50 -6.74
C ARG A 39 -7.01 -6.32 -7.66
N ILE A 40 -6.07 -6.44 -8.59
CA ILE A 40 -5.75 -5.34 -9.49
C ILE A 40 -6.96 -5.01 -10.35
N ASP A 41 -7.72 -6.03 -10.75
CA ASP A 41 -8.94 -5.83 -11.51
C ASP A 41 -10.05 -6.57 -10.76
N SER A 42 -10.84 -5.83 -10.02
CA SER A 42 -11.85 -6.44 -9.17
C SER A 42 -12.97 -7.13 -9.95
N HIS A 43 -13.08 -6.85 -11.22
CA HIS A 43 -14.11 -7.50 -12.03
C HIS A 43 -13.69 -8.88 -12.51
N LYS A 44 -12.41 -9.19 -12.41
CA LYS A 44 -11.89 -10.45 -12.92
C LYS A 44 -11.68 -11.49 -11.84
N GLY A 45 -11.90 -11.16 -10.60
CA GLY A 45 -11.69 -12.10 -9.51
C GLY A 45 -10.21 -12.28 -9.19
N TYR A 46 -9.90 -13.35 -8.46
CA TYR A 46 -8.54 -13.58 -7.99
C TYR A 46 -7.82 -14.51 -8.94
N THR A 47 -7.07 -13.96 -9.85
CA THR A 47 -6.18 -14.75 -10.68
C THR A 47 -4.75 -14.34 -10.35
N ARG A 48 -3.80 -15.20 -10.67
CA ARG A 48 -2.42 -14.98 -10.26
C ARG A 48 -1.84 -13.67 -10.75
N ASP A 49 -2.14 -13.33 -11.98
CA ASP A 49 -1.58 -12.14 -12.58
C ASP A 49 -2.45 -10.92 -12.35
N LYS A 50 -3.53 -11.08 -11.63
CA LYS A 50 -4.43 -9.95 -11.32
C LYS A 50 -4.47 -9.64 -9.84
N VAL A 51 -3.54 -10.17 -9.07
CA VAL A 51 -3.47 -9.91 -7.63
C VAL A 51 -2.05 -9.50 -7.26
N ARG A 52 -1.96 -8.77 -6.18
CA ARG A 52 -0.68 -8.36 -5.63
C ARG A 52 -0.84 -8.16 -4.13
N LEU A 53 0.29 -8.15 -3.41
CA LEU A 53 0.28 -7.84 -1.99
C LEU A 53 0.60 -6.37 -1.80
N VAL A 54 -0.21 -5.71 -1.00
CA VAL A 54 0.02 -4.31 -0.63
C VAL A 54 -0.16 -4.19 0.87
N CYS A 55 0.39 -3.15 1.47
CA CYS A 55 0.15 -2.97 2.89
C CYS A 55 -1.31 -2.59 3.12
N THR A 56 -1.81 -2.92 4.30
CA THR A 56 -3.23 -2.76 4.60
C THR A 56 -3.68 -1.31 4.41
N ALA A 57 -2.85 -0.36 4.82
CA ALA A 57 -3.19 1.05 4.65
C ALA A 57 -3.35 1.42 3.18
N VAL A 58 -2.50 0.89 2.32
CA VAL A 58 -2.62 1.14 0.88
C VAL A 58 -3.89 0.50 0.34
N ASN A 59 -4.18 -0.72 0.77
CA ASN A 59 -5.36 -1.41 0.27
C ASN A 59 -6.63 -0.63 0.61
N PHE A 60 -6.70 -0.08 1.81
CA PHE A 60 -7.84 0.76 2.17
C PHE A 60 -7.91 2.02 1.31
N GLY A 61 -6.76 2.61 1.03
CA GLY A 61 -6.72 3.80 0.19
C GLY A 61 -7.12 3.53 -1.25
N LEU A 62 -6.73 2.37 -1.77
CA LEU A 62 -7.12 2.00 -3.12
C LEU A 62 -8.62 1.83 -3.26
N GLY A 63 -9.26 1.25 -2.24
CA GLY A 63 -10.70 1.04 -2.25
C GLY A 63 -11.14 0.37 -3.53
N GLN A 64 -12.22 0.86 -4.09
CA GLN A 64 -12.71 0.34 -5.36
C GLN A 64 -12.28 1.17 -6.56
N TRP A 65 -11.52 2.23 -6.34
CA TRP A 65 -11.09 3.11 -7.43
C TRP A 65 -9.76 2.70 -8.04
N GLY A 66 -8.91 2.06 -7.27
CA GLY A 66 -7.63 1.57 -7.77
C GLY A 66 -6.57 2.64 -7.90
N ASP A 67 -5.52 2.30 -8.63
CA ASP A 67 -4.35 3.17 -8.76
C ASP A 67 -4.66 4.49 -9.42
N GLU A 68 -5.56 4.49 -10.39
CA GLU A 68 -5.86 5.69 -11.14
C GLU A 68 -6.34 6.84 -10.26
N VAL A 69 -7.03 6.52 -9.19
CA VAL A 69 -7.51 7.55 -8.26
C VAL A 69 -6.55 7.70 -7.09
N PHE A 70 -6.11 6.57 -6.53
CA PHE A 70 -5.33 6.60 -5.30
C PHE A 70 -3.97 7.27 -5.48
N LEU A 71 -3.25 6.92 -6.54
CA LEU A 71 -1.88 7.41 -6.67
C LEU A 71 -1.80 8.93 -6.84
N PRO A 72 -2.64 9.55 -7.68
CA PRO A 72 -2.61 11.01 -7.75
C PRO A 72 -2.98 11.69 -6.44
N VAL A 73 -3.94 11.14 -5.73
CA VAL A 73 -4.34 11.72 -4.44
C VAL A 73 -3.24 11.55 -3.41
N ALA A 74 -2.64 10.36 -3.37
CA ALA A 74 -1.56 10.11 -2.43
C ALA A 74 -0.37 11.01 -2.70
N GLU A 75 -0.03 11.19 -3.97
CA GLU A 75 1.08 12.05 -4.33
C GLU A 75 0.79 13.51 -3.95
N ALA A 76 -0.40 13.97 -4.27
CA ALA A 76 -0.78 15.35 -3.93
C ALA A 76 -0.77 15.55 -2.42
N THR A 77 -1.30 14.58 -1.69
CA THR A 77 -1.32 14.66 -0.24
C THR A 77 0.09 14.70 0.35
N SER A 78 0.94 13.82 -0.13
CA SER A 78 2.31 13.77 0.35
C SER A 78 3.06 15.06 0.04
N ARG A 79 2.87 15.57 -1.15
CA ARG A 79 3.56 16.77 -1.58
C ARG A 79 3.12 17.98 -0.75
N ARG A 80 1.84 18.04 -0.44
CA ARG A 80 1.32 19.15 0.36
C ARG A 80 1.81 19.10 1.79
N GLN A 81 1.96 17.88 2.33
CA GLN A 81 2.35 17.71 3.73
C GLN A 81 3.86 17.70 3.94
N ALA A 82 4.61 17.45 2.90
CA ALA A 82 6.06 17.36 3.04
C ALA A 82 6.66 18.73 3.32
N PRO A 83 7.60 18.82 4.24
CA PRO A 83 8.28 20.09 4.41
C PRO A 83 9.13 20.35 3.18
N SER A 84 9.19 21.59 2.78
CA SER A 84 10.04 21.90 1.65
C SER A 84 11.48 21.80 2.09
N LYS A 85 12.34 21.53 1.16
CA LYS A 85 13.74 21.46 1.48
C LYS A 85 14.27 22.78 1.97
N ASN A 86 13.71 23.84 1.49
CA ASN A 86 14.16 25.12 1.91
C ASN A 86 13.64 25.49 3.24
N GLN A 87 12.54 24.93 3.62
CA GLN A 87 12.03 25.22 4.91
C GLN A 87 12.85 24.52 5.90
N GLY A 88 13.42 23.50 5.49
CA GLY A 88 14.01 22.71 6.45
C GLY A 88 12.97 22.50 7.39
N ALA A 89 12.81 22.72 8.18
CA ALA A 89 11.77 22.54 8.97
C ALA A 89 11.11 23.77 9.26
N ALA A 90 11.34 24.65 8.57
CA ALA A 90 10.89 25.87 8.98
C ALA A 90 9.46 25.91 8.92
N ASP A 91 8.79 25.26 8.67
CA ASP A 91 7.43 25.52 8.78
C ASP A 91 6.77 24.69 9.63
#